data_7fc7be587962f695a2cdfc3e67bd62fa
#
_entry.id   7fc7be587962f695a2cdfc3e67bd62fa
#
_cell.length_a   1.000
_cell.length_b   1.000
_cell.length_c   1.000
_cell.angle_alpha   90.00
_cell.angle_beta   90.00
_cell.angle_gamma   90.00
#
_symmetry.space_group_name_H-M   'P 1'
#
loop_
_entity.id
_entity.type
_entity.pdbx_description
1 polymer ?
#
loop_
_entity_poly.entity_id
_entity_poly.type
_entity_poly.pdbx_seq_one_letter_code
_entity_poly.pdbx_strand_id
1 'polypeptide(L)'
;MKVLLTEEQIQKRVKDLAVEISRDYEGKSPILIGILRGSFIFLSDLIRQLSISPEIDFMSVSSYSNLTKSTGVVRILKDLERDISDENVVIIEDIVDSGLTLAYICRVLQARLPRSLKICALLDKRERREIDIKVDYVGFVIPNEFVVGYGLDLAQKYRNLPYVAVLDESEI
;
A
#
# COMPACT_ATOMS: atom_id res chain seq x y z
N MET A 1 -14.68 17.88 6.58
CA MET A 1 -13.45 17.28 5.95
C MET A 1 -12.28 18.23 6.11
N LYS A 2 -11.13 17.75 6.65
CA LYS A 2 -9.90 18.53 6.89
C LYS A 2 -8.73 17.91 6.15
N VAL A 3 -7.98 18.70 5.36
CA VAL A 3 -6.79 18.21 4.65
C VAL A 3 -5.70 17.84 5.67
N LEU A 4 -5.23 16.61 5.62
CA LEU A 4 -4.14 16.06 6.43
C LEU A 4 -2.80 16.17 5.71
N LEU A 5 -2.77 15.80 4.42
CA LEU A 5 -1.61 15.87 3.54
C LEU A 5 -2.00 16.55 2.23
N THR A 6 -1.27 17.58 1.85
CA THR A 6 -1.50 18.26 0.57
C THR A 6 -0.96 17.46 -0.61
N GLU A 7 -1.41 17.78 -1.81
CA GLU A 7 -0.90 17.19 -3.05
C GLU A 7 0.62 17.36 -3.17
N GLU A 8 1.13 18.56 -2.88
CA GLU A 8 2.57 18.86 -2.97
C GLU A 8 3.40 18.03 -1.98
N GLN A 9 2.89 17.85 -0.76
CA GLN A 9 3.56 17.00 0.25
C GLN A 9 3.63 15.55 -0.23
N ILE A 10 2.51 15.03 -0.79
CA ILE A 10 2.44 13.66 -1.31
C ILE A 10 3.40 13.50 -2.48
N GLN A 11 3.36 14.38 -3.47
CA GLN A 11 4.20 14.29 -4.66
C GLN A 11 5.69 14.35 -4.32
N LYS A 12 6.06 15.23 -3.39
CA LYS A 12 7.44 15.28 -2.89
C LYS A 12 7.86 13.96 -2.24
N ARG A 13 7.03 13.42 -1.35
CA ARG A 13 7.36 12.17 -0.65
C ARG A 13 7.41 10.97 -1.60
N VAL A 14 6.51 10.90 -2.57
CA VAL A 14 6.54 9.85 -3.61
C VAL A 14 7.86 9.88 -4.39
N LYS A 15 8.34 11.08 -4.75
CA LYS A 15 9.65 11.25 -5.39
C LYS A 15 10.79 10.77 -4.50
N ASP A 16 10.78 11.10 -3.22
CA ASP A 16 11.80 10.65 -2.26
C ASP A 16 11.80 9.12 -2.12
N LEU A 17 10.61 8.50 -2.00
CA LEU A 17 10.47 7.04 -1.99
C LEU A 17 10.99 6.39 -3.27
N ALA A 18 10.72 7.00 -4.42
CA ALA A 18 11.22 6.51 -5.70
C ALA A 18 12.76 6.53 -5.77
N VAL A 19 13.40 7.55 -5.20
CA VAL A 19 14.87 7.61 -5.09
C VAL A 19 15.40 6.50 -4.18
N GLU A 20 14.78 6.28 -3.02
CA GLU A 20 15.17 5.22 -2.08
C GLU A 20 15.08 3.84 -2.75
N ILE A 21 13.95 3.53 -3.38
CA ILE A 21 13.71 2.24 -4.06
C ILE A 21 14.65 2.08 -5.25
N SER A 22 14.82 3.11 -6.08
CA SER A 22 15.73 3.05 -7.22
C SER A 22 17.17 2.75 -6.84
N ARG A 23 17.64 3.36 -5.75
CA ARG A 23 18.97 3.08 -5.20
C ARG A 23 19.09 1.64 -4.72
N ASP A 24 18.12 1.14 -3.94
CA ASP A 24 18.17 -0.21 -3.37
C ASP A 24 18.09 -1.32 -4.43
N TYR A 25 17.49 -1.01 -5.57
CA TYR A 25 17.33 -1.95 -6.70
C TYR A 25 18.12 -1.54 -7.94
N GLU A 26 19.17 -0.74 -7.79
CA GLU A 26 20.04 -0.36 -8.91
C GLU A 26 20.57 -1.61 -9.64
N GLY A 27 20.46 -1.63 -10.97
CA GLY A 27 20.85 -2.77 -11.79
C GLY A 27 19.94 -4.00 -11.70
N LYS A 28 18.79 -3.87 -11.03
CA LYS A 28 17.77 -4.92 -10.87
C LYS A 28 16.45 -4.47 -11.43
N SER A 29 15.58 -5.46 -11.73
CA SER A 29 14.20 -5.22 -12.15
C SER A 29 13.24 -5.84 -11.13
N PRO A 30 12.91 -5.14 -10.04
CA PRO A 30 11.98 -5.67 -9.04
C PRO A 30 10.56 -5.75 -9.60
N ILE A 31 9.75 -6.65 -9.03
CA ILE A 31 8.33 -6.72 -9.29
C ILE A 31 7.61 -5.90 -8.23
N LEU A 32 6.90 -4.85 -8.65
CA LEU A 32 6.05 -4.07 -7.76
C LEU A 32 4.62 -4.62 -7.83
N ILE A 33 4.11 -5.05 -6.70
CA ILE A 33 2.77 -5.62 -6.58
C ILE A 33 1.86 -4.58 -5.91
N GLY A 34 0.99 -3.96 -6.69
CA GLY A 34 -0.03 -3.06 -6.17
C GLY A 34 -1.21 -3.83 -5.57
N ILE A 35 -1.56 -3.53 -4.33
CA ILE A 35 -2.74 -4.11 -3.69
C ILE A 35 -3.96 -3.26 -4.01
N LEU A 36 -4.84 -3.79 -4.83
CA LEU A 36 -6.04 -3.12 -5.29
C LEU A 36 -7.11 -3.09 -4.16
N ARG A 37 -7.94 -2.03 -4.10
CA ARG A 37 -7.99 -0.94 -5.08
C ARG A 37 -7.15 0.27 -4.68
N GLY A 38 -7.03 0.60 -3.39
CA GLY A 38 -6.55 1.88 -2.88
C GLY A 38 -5.17 2.30 -3.39
N SER A 39 -4.28 1.35 -3.65
CA SER A 39 -2.89 1.65 -4.02
C SER A 39 -2.69 2.12 -5.46
N PHE A 40 -3.71 2.09 -6.33
CA PHE A 40 -3.51 2.29 -7.78
C PHE A 40 -2.96 3.68 -8.15
N ILE A 41 -3.40 4.73 -7.47
CA ILE A 41 -2.91 6.10 -7.70
C ILE A 41 -1.47 6.22 -7.22
N PHE A 42 -1.19 5.78 -5.99
CA PHE A 42 0.16 5.81 -5.43
C PHE A 42 1.15 5.01 -6.30
N LEU A 43 0.81 3.80 -6.70
CA LEU A 43 1.66 2.98 -7.57
C LEU A 43 1.91 3.69 -8.90
N SER A 44 0.87 4.27 -9.53
CA SER A 44 0.99 5.01 -10.79
C SER A 44 1.96 6.19 -10.69
N ASP A 45 1.88 6.97 -9.62
CA ASP A 45 2.78 8.10 -9.42
C ASP A 45 4.20 7.63 -9.08
N LEU A 46 4.33 6.60 -8.24
CA LEU A 46 5.62 6.06 -7.83
C LEU A 46 6.43 5.54 -9.03
N ILE A 47 5.84 4.71 -9.88
CA ILE A 47 6.56 4.09 -11.01
C ILE A 47 7.08 5.11 -12.01
N ARG A 48 6.39 6.23 -12.19
CA ARG A 48 6.82 7.31 -13.08
C ARG A 48 8.00 8.12 -12.56
N GLN A 49 8.32 7.99 -11.26
CA GLN A 49 9.46 8.66 -10.60
C GLN A 49 10.68 7.73 -10.45
N LEU A 50 10.51 6.43 -10.67
CA LEU A 50 11.63 5.48 -10.57
C LEU A 50 12.63 5.67 -11.70
N SER A 51 13.92 5.56 -11.40
CA SER A 51 15.02 5.55 -12.39
C SER A 51 15.42 4.14 -12.83
N ILE A 52 14.74 3.12 -12.32
CA ILE A 52 14.85 1.71 -12.71
C ILE A 52 13.61 1.29 -13.51
N SER A 53 13.68 0.13 -14.16
CA SER A 53 12.54 -0.44 -14.92
C SER A 53 11.95 -1.61 -14.14
N PRO A 54 10.94 -1.39 -13.28
CA PRO A 54 10.27 -2.47 -12.57
C PRO A 54 9.27 -3.19 -13.47
N GLU A 55 8.95 -4.43 -13.11
CA GLU A 55 7.74 -5.08 -13.58
C GLU A 55 6.56 -4.74 -12.64
N ILE A 56 5.35 -4.70 -13.17
CA ILE A 56 4.15 -4.36 -12.40
C ILE A 56 3.18 -5.52 -12.45
N ASP A 57 2.66 -5.90 -11.28
CA ASP A 57 1.56 -6.83 -11.15
C ASP A 57 0.59 -6.32 -10.06
N PHE A 58 -0.57 -6.91 -9.98
CA PHE A 58 -1.63 -6.53 -9.05
C PHE A 58 -2.18 -7.74 -8.32
N MET A 59 -2.55 -7.52 -7.08
CA MET A 59 -3.30 -8.45 -6.26
C MET A 59 -4.50 -7.74 -5.65
N SER A 60 -5.62 -8.41 -5.54
CA SER A 60 -6.79 -7.89 -4.85
C SER A 60 -7.26 -8.89 -3.80
N VAL A 61 -7.51 -8.40 -2.60
CA VAL A 61 -8.01 -9.19 -1.48
C VAL A 61 -9.21 -8.51 -0.85
N SER A 62 -10.12 -9.30 -0.28
CA SER A 62 -11.18 -8.80 0.59
C SER A 62 -10.94 -9.27 2.00
N SER A 63 -11.05 -8.37 2.97
CA SER A 63 -11.16 -8.74 4.37
C SER A 63 -12.62 -9.10 4.68
N TYR A 64 -12.86 -10.28 5.26
CA TYR A 64 -14.16 -10.60 5.83
C TYR A 64 -14.29 -9.85 7.16
N SER A 65 -14.84 -8.65 7.13
CA SER A 65 -15.34 -7.97 8.31
C SER A 65 -16.84 -8.30 8.44
N ASN A 66 -17.19 -9.30 9.20
CA ASN A 66 -18.51 -9.27 9.82
C ASN A 66 -18.54 -8.09 10.80
N LEU A 67 -19.59 -7.31 10.75
CA LEU A 67 -19.82 -6.01 11.41
C LEU A 67 -19.41 -5.87 12.90
N THR A 68 -18.83 -6.87 13.52
CA THR A 68 -18.48 -6.86 14.96
C THR A 68 -17.13 -7.48 15.35
N LYS A 69 -16.45 -8.24 14.48
CA LYS A 69 -15.06 -8.72 14.71
C LYS A 69 -14.40 -9.01 13.36
N SER A 70 -13.20 -8.46 13.14
CA SER A 70 -12.35 -8.92 12.05
C SER A 70 -11.96 -10.37 12.34
N THR A 71 -12.47 -11.32 11.58
CA THR A 71 -12.18 -12.75 11.78
C THR A 71 -10.79 -13.15 11.24
N GLY A 72 -10.03 -12.19 10.69
CA GLY A 72 -8.74 -12.45 10.04
C GLY A 72 -8.83 -13.29 8.76
N VAL A 73 -10.03 -13.61 8.29
CA VAL A 73 -10.22 -14.34 7.04
C VAL A 73 -10.11 -13.38 5.88
N VAL A 74 -9.08 -13.60 5.04
CA VAL A 74 -8.82 -12.84 3.83
C VAL A 74 -9.08 -13.74 2.62
N ARG A 75 -9.83 -13.23 1.65
CA ARG A 75 -10.07 -13.90 0.38
C ARG A 75 -9.32 -13.20 -0.74
N ILE A 76 -8.57 -13.96 -1.53
CA ILE A 76 -7.94 -13.47 -2.74
C ILE A 76 -9.00 -13.38 -3.84
N LEU A 77 -9.24 -12.17 -4.35
CA LEU A 77 -10.18 -11.89 -5.44
C LEU A 77 -9.48 -11.88 -6.80
N LYS A 78 -8.25 -11.37 -6.85
CA LYS A 78 -7.35 -11.41 -8.00
C LYS A 78 -5.97 -11.82 -7.52
N ASP A 79 -5.41 -12.85 -8.11
CA ASP A 79 -4.04 -13.30 -7.86
C ASP A 79 -3.07 -12.75 -8.92
N LEU A 80 -1.76 -12.91 -8.67
CA LEU A 80 -0.70 -12.52 -9.58
C LEU A 80 -0.80 -13.27 -10.91
N GLU A 81 -0.38 -12.60 -11.98
CA GLU A 81 -0.38 -13.18 -13.33
C GLU A 81 0.95 -13.89 -13.66
N ARG A 82 2.00 -13.65 -12.86
CA ARG A 82 3.32 -14.24 -13.07
C ARG A 82 3.84 -14.98 -11.83
N ASP A 83 4.81 -15.87 -12.06
CA ASP A 83 5.61 -16.48 -11.00
C ASP A 83 6.60 -15.46 -10.43
N ILE A 84 6.72 -15.44 -9.10
CA ILE A 84 7.63 -14.54 -8.36
C ILE A 84 8.79 -15.31 -7.70
N SER A 85 8.93 -16.61 -7.96
CA SER A 85 10.02 -17.39 -7.38
C SER A 85 11.38 -16.84 -7.81
N ASP A 86 12.29 -16.70 -6.82
CA ASP A 86 13.62 -16.12 -6.99
C ASP A 86 13.66 -14.68 -7.54
N GLU A 87 12.55 -13.94 -7.42
CA GLU A 87 12.43 -12.54 -7.84
C GLU A 87 12.47 -11.57 -6.64
N ASN A 88 12.92 -10.34 -6.89
CA ASN A 88 12.80 -9.26 -5.92
C ASN A 88 11.41 -8.66 -6.01
N VAL A 89 10.67 -8.68 -4.90
CA VAL A 89 9.27 -8.24 -4.82
C VAL A 89 9.11 -7.10 -3.84
N VAL A 90 8.37 -6.08 -4.23
CA VAL A 90 7.95 -4.98 -3.36
C VAL A 90 6.42 -4.86 -3.41
N ILE A 91 5.77 -5.05 -2.27
CA ILE A 91 4.34 -4.81 -2.11
C ILE A 91 4.12 -3.30 -2.00
N ILE A 92 3.18 -2.78 -2.76
CA ILE A 92 2.78 -1.36 -2.73
C ILE A 92 1.38 -1.25 -2.14
N GLU A 93 1.29 -0.60 -0.99
CA GLU A 93 0.06 -0.35 -0.24
C GLU A 93 -0.24 1.14 -0.13
N ASP A 94 -1.51 1.49 -0.15
CA ASP A 94 -1.97 2.83 0.15
C ASP A 94 -1.86 3.15 1.65
N ILE A 95 -2.33 2.24 2.50
CA ILE A 95 -2.34 2.41 3.95
C ILE A 95 -2.14 1.08 4.68
N VAL A 96 -1.31 1.10 5.71
CA VAL A 96 -1.20 0.01 6.68
C VAL A 96 -1.88 0.42 7.98
N ASP A 97 -2.98 -0.25 8.29
CA ASP A 97 -3.81 -0.03 9.49
C ASP A 97 -3.46 -1.08 10.56
N SER A 98 -4.31 -2.07 10.81
CA SER A 98 -4.03 -3.16 11.77
C SER A 98 -2.83 -4.03 11.38
N GLY A 99 -2.55 -4.13 10.08
CA GLY A 99 -1.52 -4.99 9.53
C GLY A 99 -1.96 -6.42 9.26
N LEU A 100 -3.17 -6.82 9.66
CA LEU A 100 -3.66 -8.20 9.52
C LEU A 100 -3.77 -8.65 8.07
N THR A 101 -4.36 -7.84 7.20
CA THR A 101 -4.49 -8.13 5.77
C THR A 101 -3.11 -8.21 5.10
N LEU A 102 -2.25 -7.25 5.40
CA LEU A 102 -0.90 -7.21 4.83
C LEU A 102 -0.05 -8.41 5.29
N ALA A 103 -0.15 -8.82 6.56
CA ALA A 103 0.52 -10.00 7.07
C ALA A 103 0.06 -11.29 6.36
N TYR A 104 -1.22 -11.39 6.03
CA TYR A 104 -1.75 -12.50 5.23
C TYR A 104 -1.14 -12.49 3.82
N ILE A 105 -1.16 -11.35 3.15
CA ILE A 105 -0.55 -11.19 1.81
C ILE A 105 0.93 -11.58 1.84
N CYS A 106 1.68 -11.11 2.84
CA CYS A 106 3.09 -11.45 2.99
C CYS A 106 3.31 -12.95 3.14
N ARG A 107 2.49 -13.65 3.92
CA ARG A 107 2.59 -15.13 4.05
C ARG A 107 2.32 -15.84 2.73
N VAL A 108 1.29 -15.43 2.01
CA VAL A 108 0.95 -16.00 0.70
C VAL A 108 2.08 -15.80 -0.30
N LEU A 109 2.64 -14.60 -0.37
CA LEU A 109 3.73 -14.29 -1.31
C LEU A 109 5.05 -14.94 -0.88
N GLN A 110 5.35 -14.98 0.42
CA GLN A 110 6.56 -15.64 0.94
C GLN A 110 6.59 -17.14 0.66
N ALA A 111 5.41 -17.80 0.67
CA ALA A 111 5.28 -19.21 0.32
C ALA A 111 5.61 -19.51 -1.16
N ARG A 112 5.64 -18.48 -2.00
CA ARG A 112 6.05 -18.56 -3.42
C ARG A 112 7.55 -18.37 -3.63
N LEU A 113 8.33 -18.32 -2.54
CA LEU A 113 9.80 -18.29 -2.52
C LEU A 113 10.42 -17.14 -3.32
N PRO A 114 9.99 -15.88 -3.14
CA PRO A 114 10.68 -14.76 -3.76
C PRO A 114 12.12 -14.64 -3.19
N ARG A 115 13.02 -14.04 -3.97
CA ARG A 115 14.39 -13.76 -3.51
C ARG A 115 14.40 -12.74 -2.38
N SER A 116 13.52 -11.75 -2.46
CA SER A 116 13.27 -10.78 -1.41
C SER A 116 11.82 -10.30 -1.46
N LEU A 117 11.28 -9.96 -0.29
CA LEU A 117 9.94 -9.39 -0.16
C LEU A 117 10.03 -8.18 0.75
N LYS A 118 9.75 -7.00 0.21
CA LYS A 118 9.69 -5.73 0.94
C LYS A 118 8.32 -5.10 0.80
N ILE A 119 8.02 -4.14 1.68
CA ILE A 119 6.76 -3.41 1.72
C ILE A 119 7.03 -1.92 1.60
N CYS A 120 6.31 -1.27 0.69
CA CYS A 120 6.24 0.18 0.56
C CYS A 120 4.78 0.61 0.80
N ALA A 121 4.55 1.44 1.82
CA ALA A 121 3.25 1.99 2.13
C ALA A 121 3.27 3.51 2.10
N LEU A 122 2.27 4.13 1.49
CA LEU A 122 2.14 5.57 1.51
C LEU A 122 1.81 6.07 2.91
N LEU A 123 0.85 5.44 3.56
CA LEU A 123 0.39 5.79 4.91
C LEU A 123 0.59 4.65 5.89
N ASP A 124 1.03 4.98 7.10
CA ASP A 124 1.25 4.02 8.19
C ASP A 124 0.60 4.52 9.48
N LYS A 125 -0.46 3.82 9.93
CA LYS A 125 -1.14 4.05 11.21
C LYS A 125 -0.52 3.16 12.29
N ARG A 126 0.64 3.53 12.81
CA ARG A 126 1.38 2.71 13.78
C ARG A 126 0.60 2.40 15.04
N GLU A 127 -0.23 3.33 15.51
CA GLU A 127 -1.06 3.17 16.71
C GLU A 127 -2.15 2.10 16.57
N ARG A 128 -2.53 1.77 15.34
CA ARG A 128 -3.56 0.74 15.04
C ARG A 128 -2.99 -0.65 14.86
N ARG A 129 -1.69 -0.81 14.92
CA ARG A 129 -1.01 -2.06 14.62
C ARG A 129 -1.42 -3.16 15.62
N GLU A 130 -1.99 -4.25 15.14
CA GLU A 130 -2.36 -5.44 15.91
C GLU A 130 -1.34 -6.57 15.75
N ILE A 131 -0.55 -6.54 14.68
CA ILE A 131 0.49 -7.51 14.38
C ILE A 131 1.79 -6.80 14.04
N ASP A 132 2.91 -7.32 14.54
CA ASP A 132 4.22 -6.76 14.19
C ASP A 132 4.55 -7.10 12.74
N ILE A 133 4.60 -6.05 11.91
CA ILE A 133 4.98 -6.15 10.52
C ILE A 133 5.90 -4.97 10.16
N LYS A 134 7.04 -5.31 9.58
CA LYS A 134 8.01 -4.30 9.13
C LYS A 134 7.57 -3.71 7.79
N VAL A 135 7.37 -2.41 7.75
CA VAL A 135 7.23 -1.65 6.50
C VAL A 135 8.58 -1.06 6.14
N ASP A 136 9.13 -1.44 4.98
CA ASP A 136 10.51 -1.09 4.58
C ASP A 136 10.60 0.35 4.07
N TYR A 137 9.59 0.81 3.36
CA TYR A 137 9.50 2.17 2.81
C TYR A 137 8.17 2.79 3.26
N VAL A 138 8.26 3.80 4.12
CA VAL A 138 7.08 4.49 4.68
C VAL A 138 6.99 5.90 4.12
N GLY A 139 5.85 6.23 3.52
CA GLY A 139 5.56 7.58 3.08
C GLY A 139 5.37 8.51 4.26
N PHE A 140 4.27 8.33 4.99
CA PHE A 140 3.90 9.15 6.14
C PHE A 140 3.37 8.28 7.28
N VAL A 141 3.80 8.58 8.49
CA VAL A 141 3.15 8.08 9.70
C VAL A 141 2.01 9.04 10.03
N ILE A 142 0.80 8.51 10.15
CA ILE A 142 -0.40 9.33 10.41
C ILE A 142 -1.11 8.87 11.70
N PRO A 143 -1.89 9.76 12.34
CA PRO A 143 -2.69 9.41 13.52
C PRO A 143 -3.80 8.44 13.16
N ASN A 144 -4.45 7.88 14.21
CA ASN A 144 -5.58 6.97 14.04
C ASN A 144 -6.88 7.74 13.73
N GLU A 145 -6.97 8.28 12.51
CA GLU A 145 -8.15 8.99 12.00
C GLU A 145 -8.66 8.32 10.72
N PHE A 146 -9.94 8.51 10.41
CA PHE A 146 -10.49 8.01 9.15
C PHE A 146 -10.10 8.94 8.01
N VAL A 147 -9.36 8.42 7.04
CA VAL A 147 -8.81 9.23 5.95
C VAL A 147 -9.33 8.76 4.59
N VAL A 148 -9.49 9.72 3.67
CA VAL A 148 -9.91 9.52 2.29
C VAL A 148 -9.02 10.32 1.34
N GLY A 149 -9.11 10.01 0.06
CA GLY A 149 -8.36 10.70 -1.00
C GLY A 149 -7.10 9.96 -1.41
N TYR A 150 -6.57 10.33 -2.54
CA TYR A 150 -5.38 9.74 -3.14
C TYR A 150 -5.45 8.20 -3.27
N GLY A 151 -6.60 7.70 -3.70
CA GLY A 151 -6.88 6.26 -3.82
C GLY A 151 -7.74 5.70 -2.69
N LEU A 152 -7.69 6.29 -1.49
CA LEU A 152 -8.50 5.89 -0.34
C LEU A 152 -9.95 6.35 -0.48
N ASP A 153 -10.88 5.56 0.06
CA ASP A 153 -12.31 5.80 -0.12
C ASP A 153 -13.15 5.73 1.15
N LEU A 154 -14.34 6.30 1.03
CA LEU A 154 -15.51 5.98 1.82
C LEU A 154 -16.65 5.61 0.86
N ALA A 155 -17.18 4.39 0.97
CA ALA A 155 -18.25 3.88 0.11
C ALA A 155 -18.00 4.10 -1.39
N GLN A 156 -16.77 3.83 -1.85
CA GLN A 156 -16.24 3.98 -3.22
C GLN A 156 -16.11 5.43 -3.72
N LYS A 157 -16.28 6.42 -2.85
CA LYS A 157 -16.14 7.85 -3.16
C LYS A 157 -14.79 8.38 -2.67
N TYR A 158 -14.40 9.56 -3.13
CA TYR A 158 -13.20 10.33 -2.72
C TYR A 158 -11.84 9.82 -3.23
N ARG A 159 -11.73 8.67 -3.90
CA ARG A 159 -10.44 8.18 -4.42
C ARG A 159 -9.74 9.15 -5.37
N ASN A 160 -10.51 10.01 -6.03
CA ASN A 160 -10.03 10.98 -7.02
C ASN A 160 -9.42 12.25 -6.44
N LEU A 161 -9.55 12.49 -5.12
CA LEU A 161 -8.95 13.67 -4.49
C LEU A 161 -7.42 13.58 -4.59
N PRO A 162 -6.72 14.67 -4.99
CA PRO A 162 -5.26 14.64 -5.14
C PRO A 162 -4.50 14.75 -3.80
N TYR A 163 -5.22 14.92 -2.70
CA TYR A 163 -4.73 15.04 -1.34
C TYR A 163 -5.34 13.97 -0.44
N VAL A 164 -4.82 13.83 0.78
CA VAL A 164 -5.42 13.01 1.84
C VAL A 164 -6.10 13.91 2.85
N ALA A 165 -7.34 13.60 3.19
CA ALA A 165 -8.14 14.34 4.16
C ALA A 165 -8.74 13.42 5.23
N VAL A 166 -8.93 13.98 6.42
CA VAL A 166 -9.68 13.36 7.53
C VAL A 166 -11.15 13.70 7.35
N LEU A 167 -12.01 12.70 7.52
CA LEU A 167 -13.45 12.89 7.64
C LEU A 167 -13.86 13.07 9.10
N ASP A 168 -14.76 13.99 9.35
CA ASP A 168 -15.37 14.15 10.66
C ASP A 168 -16.36 13.00 10.94
N GLU A 169 -16.60 12.67 12.21
CA GLU A 169 -17.52 11.58 12.59
C GLU A 169 -18.93 11.74 11.99
N SER A 170 -19.36 12.97 11.74
CA SER A 170 -20.65 13.26 11.10
C SER A 170 -20.68 13.00 9.59
N GLU A 171 -19.52 12.76 8.97
CA GLU A 171 -19.36 12.50 7.53
C GLU A 171 -19.18 10.99 7.22
N ILE A 172 -18.97 10.17 8.26
CA ILE A 172 -18.81 8.71 8.18
C ILE A 172 -20.16 8.03 8.38
#